data_5cfbf0dca854d17fad1f803fe97fff5a
#
_entry.id   5cfbf0dca854d17fad1f803fe97fff5a
#
_cell.length_a   1.000
_cell.length_b   1.000
_cell.length_c   1.000
_cell.angle_alpha   90.00
_cell.angle_beta   90.00
_cell.angle_gamma   90.00
#
_symmetry.space_group_name_H-M   'P 1'
#
loop_
_entity.id
_entity.type
_entity.pdbx_description
1 polymer ?
#
loop_
_entity_poly.entity_id
_entity_poly.type
_entity_poly.pdbx_seq_one_letter_code
_entity_poly.pdbx_strand_id
1 'polypeptide(L)'
;MTARAIMQATDMQRALTRIAHEILESNRGAQSLILLGIPTRGVTVAHRLAVILESIVPGSSVPVGSLDVTMYRDDLYQQPTRSTAPTDVPVSIDDMTVVLVDDVLYSGRTVRAALDALTDLGRPQAVRLAVLADRGHRELPIRADFVGKNLPSAHGERINVRLVEHDGEDGVEIDEVMSA
;
A
#
# COMPACT_ATOMS: atom_id res chain seq x y z
N MET A 1 1.40 2.82 -27.69
CA MET A 1 1.81 2.63 -26.29
C MET A 1 1.90 1.14 -26.05
N THR A 2 3.07 0.61 -25.77
CA THR A 2 3.25 -0.82 -25.53
C THR A 2 3.35 -1.03 -24.02
N ALA A 3 2.21 -1.40 -23.41
CA ALA A 3 2.22 -1.85 -22.02
C ALA A 3 2.99 -3.17 -21.93
N ARG A 4 3.91 -3.26 -21.00
CA ARG A 4 4.67 -4.48 -20.73
C ARG A 4 4.23 -5.09 -19.40
N ALA A 5 3.63 -6.27 -19.46
CA ALA A 5 3.26 -7.01 -18.25
C ALA A 5 4.50 -7.43 -17.47
N ILE A 6 4.52 -7.13 -16.17
CA ILE A 6 5.62 -7.43 -15.23
C ILE A 6 5.22 -8.48 -14.20
N MET A 7 3.97 -8.45 -13.75
CA MET A 7 3.40 -9.46 -12.86
C MET A 7 2.04 -9.88 -13.37
N GLN A 8 1.81 -11.16 -13.38
CA GLN A 8 0.48 -11.74 -13.61
C GLN A 8 -0.23 -11.99 -12.27
N ALA A 9 -1.50 -12.34 -12.31
CA ALA A 9 -2.32 -12.62 -11.13
C ALA A 9 -1.65 -13.60 -10.14
N THR A 10 -1.05 -14.68 -10.67
CA THR A 10 -0.34 -15.67 -9.86
C THR A 10 0.92 -15.10 -9.17
N ASP A 11 1.63 -14.18 -9.82
CA ASP A 11 2.80 -13.52 -9.25
C ASP A 11 2.38 -12.56 -8.13
N MET A 12 1.28 -11.83 -8.34
CA MET A 12 0.71 -10.96 -7.31
C MET A 12 0.27 -11.74 -6.08
N GLN A 13 -0.42 -12.85 -6.27
CA GLN A 13 -0.85 -13.71 -5.17
C GLN A 13 0.34 -14.25 -4.37
N ARG A 14 1.40 -14.69 -5.03
CA ARG A 14 2.64 -15.14 -4.38
C ARG A 14 3.32 -14.01 -3.61
N ALA A 15 3.38 -12.82 -4.20
CA ALA A 15 3.96 -11.64 -3.55
C ALA A 15 3.19 -11.25 -2.29
N LEU A 16 1.85 -11.20 -2.35
CA LEU A 16 1.00 -10.88 -1.20
C LEU A 16 1.10 -11.96 -0.11
N THR A 17 1.16 -13.23 -0.48
CA THR A 17 1.35 -14.32 0.50
C THR A 17 2.68 -14.20 1.22
N ARG A 18 3.76 -13.87 0.51
CA ARG A 18 5.08 -13.63 1.11
C ARG A 18 5.06 -12.41 2.04
N ILE A 19 4.48 -11.30 1.61
CA ILE A 19 4.31 -10.10 2.44
C ILE A 19 3.55 -10.43 3.73
N ALA A 20 2.48 -11.21 3.65
CA ALA A 20 1.71 -11.61 4.84
C ALA A 20 2.56 -12.41 5.83
N HIS A 21 3.38 -13.35 5.37
CA HIS A 21 4.34 -14.07 6.22
C HIS A 21 5.38 -13.14 6.84
N GLU A 22 5.95 -12.21 6.07
CA GLU A 22 6.92 -11.24 6.55
C GLU A 22 6.32 -10.30 7.62
N ILE A 23 5.06 -9.88 7.45
CA ILE A 23 4.32 -9.07 8.44
C ILE A 23 4.18 -9.87 9.75
N LEU A 24 3.73 -11.12 9.67
CA LEU A 24 3.56 -11.96 10.86
C LEU A 24 4.88 -12.22 11.59
N GLU A 25 5.96 -12.46 10.85
CA GLU A 25 7.29 -12.64 11.42
C GLU A 25 7.76 -11.36 12.13
N SER A 26 7.65 -10.23 11.46
CA SER A 26 8.06 -8.92 12.01
C SER A 26 7.24 -8.51 13.24
N ASN A 27 5.94 -8.81 13.27
CA ASN A 27 5.03 -8.50 14.37
C ASN A 27 4.98 -9.61 15.43
N ARG A 28 5.64 -10.73 15.20
CA ARG A 28 5.59 -11.94 16.08
C ARG A 28 4.17 -12.47 16.25
N GLY A 29 3.39 -12.47 15.20
CA GLY A 29 2.00 -12.91 15.15
C GLY A 29 1.04 -11.83 14.67
N ALA A 30 -0.26 -12.10 14.81
CA ALA A 30 -1.33 -11.21 14.34
C ALA A 30 -1.91 -10.30 15.45
N GLN A 31 -1.38 -10.35 16.67
CA GLN A 31 -1.87 -9.57 17.80
C GLN A 31 -1.48 -8.10 17.69
N SER A 32 -2.39 -7.20 18.09
CA SER A 32 -2.17 -5.74 18.07
C SER A 32 -1.70 -5.21 16.70
N LEU A 33 -2.21 -5.79 15.63
CA LEU A 33 -1.92 -5.47 14.24
C LEU A 33 -3.14 -4.86 13.56
N ILE A 34 -2.96 -3.79 12.82
CA ILE A 34 -3.96 -3.19 11.93
C ILE A 34 -3.35 -2.86 10.58
N LEU A 35 -4.10 -3.10 9.52
CA LEU A 35 -3.72 -2.68 8.17
C LEU A 35 -4.50 -1.43 7.78
N LEU A 36 -3.81 -0.38 7.38
CA LEU A 36 -4.43 0.85 6.86
C LEU A 36 -4.05 1.05 5.40
N GLY A 37 -5.01 0.82 4.52
CA GLY A 37 -4.82 1.03 3.09
C GLY A 37 -4.91 2.50 2.70
N ILE A 38 -3.98 2.94 1.85
CA ILE A 38 -4.06 4.27 1.24
C ILE A 38 -4.98 4.18 0.02
N PRO A 39 -6.07 4.94 -0.03
CA PRO A 39 -7.00 4.91 -1.15
C PRO A 39 -6.34 5.24 -2.49
N THR A 40 -6.74 4.59 -3.60
CA THR A 40 -7.86 3.64 -3.71
C THR A 40 -7.39 2.19 -3.62
N ARG A 41 -6.34 1.82 -4.37
CA ARG A 41 -5.88 0.43 -4.52
C ARG A 41 -5.20 -0.12 -3.27
N GLY A 42 -4.56 0.74 -2.48
CA GLY A 42 -3.96 0.33 -1.21
C GLY A 42 -4.97 -0.29 -0.25
N VAL A 43 -6.22 0.17 -0.25
CA VAL A 43 -7.29 -0.41 0.58
C VAL A 43 -7.63 -1.84 0.13
N THR A 44 -7.74 -2.06 -1.17
CA THR A 44 -8.00 -3.40 -1.72
C THR A 44 -6.84 -4.36 -1.41
N VAL A 45 -5.60 -3.90 -1.56
CA VAL A 45 -4.41 -4.69 -1.21
C VAL A 45 -4.40 -5.03 0.29
N ALA A 46 -4.77 -4.07 1.16
CA ALA A 46 -4.88 -4.31 2.60
C ALA A 46 -5.93 -5.37 2.94
N HIS A 47 -7.11 -5.34 2.31
CA HIS A 47 -8.13 -6.38 2.49
C HIS A 47 -7.64 -7.76 2.04
N ARG A 48 -6.96 -7.84 0.89
CA ARG A 48 -6.38 -9.11 0.41
C ARG A 48 -5.32 -9.65 1.39
N LEU A 49 -4.47 -8.78 1.92
CA LEU A 49 -3.48 -9.16 2.94
C LEU A 49 -4.14 -9.66 4.22
N ALA A 50 -5.21 -9.02 4.70
CA ALA A 50 -5.93 -9.47 5.88
C ALA A 50 -6.50 -10.89 5.71
N VAL A 51 -7.13 -11.17 4.56
CA VAL A 51 -7.63 -12.51 4.24
C VAL A 51 -6.52 -13.55 4.25
N ILE A 52 -5.36 -13.22 3.70
CA ILE A 52 -4.20 -14.13 3.70
C ILE A 52 -3.68 -14.33 5.13
N LEU A 53 -3.53 -13.25 5.92
CA LEU A 53 -3.09 -13.32 7.31
C LEU A 53 -4.00 -14.23 8.15
N GLU A 54 -5.32 -14.08 8.00
CA GLU A 54 -6.30 -14.92 8.68
C GLU A 54 -6.24 -16.40 8.24
N SER A 55 -5.92 -16.65 6.97
CA SER A 55 -5.72 -18.02 6.48
C SER A 55 -4.46 -18.68 7.02
N ILE A 56 -3.41 -17.90 7.28
CA ILE A 56 -2.13 -18.37 7.87
C ILE A 56 -2.29 -18.61 9.39
N VAL A 57 -3.01 -17.72 10.08
CA VAL A 57 -3.28 -17.81 11.51
C VAL A 57 -4.79 -17.95 11.74
N PRO A 58 -5.33 -19.17 11.66
CA PRO A 58 -6.78 -19.40 11.84
C PRO A 58 -7.28 -18.88 13.19
N GLY A 59 -8.40 -18.18 13.18
CA GLY A 59 -9.00 -17.59 14.37
C GLY A 59 -8.45 -16.18 14.73
N SER A 60 -7.46 -15.68 13.98
CA SER A 60 -7.10 -14.27 14.05
C SER A 60 -8.09 -13.43 13.24
N SER A 61 -8.25 -12.18 13.65
CA SER A 61 -8.96 -11.17 12.86
C SER A 61 -8.12 -9.90 12.86
N VAL A 62 -7.59 -9.56 11.67
CA VAL A 62 -6.76 -8.37 11.50
C VAL A 62 -7.63 -7.24 10.98
N PRO A 63 -7.85 -6.16 11.79
CA PRO A 63 -8.64 -5.02 11.34
C PRO A 63 -8.03 -4.37 10.10
N VAL A 64 -8.89 -3.95 9.18
CA VAL A 64 -8.51 -3.19 7.99
C VAL A 64 -9.25 -1.87 7.98
N GLY A 65 -8.53 -0.80 7.73
CA GLY A 65 -9.08 0.53 7.58
C GLY A 65 -8.59 1.23 6.31
N SER A 66 -9.14 2.41 6.08
CA SER A 66 -8.78 3.32 5.01
C SER A 66 -8.23 4.62 5.59
N LEU A 67 -7.10 5.09 5.08
CA LEU A 67 -6.46 6.33 5.51
C LEU A 67 -6.42 7.32 4.34
N ASP A 68 -7.32 8.30 4.34
CA ASP A 68 -7.27 9.39 3.38
C ASP A 68 -6.11 10.34 3.70
N VAL A 69 -5.22 10.50 2.76
CA VAL A 69 -4.01 11.33 2.89
C VAL A 69 -4.14 12.65 2.11
N THR A 70 -5.25 12.91 1.47
CA THR A 70 -5.43 14.03 0.53
C THR A 70 -5.07 15.37 1.17
N MET A 71 -5.57 15.64 2.37
CA MET A 71 -5.36 16.92 3.07
C MET A 71 -3.92 17.12 3.60
N TYR A 72 -3.13 16.05 3.63
CA TYR A 72 -1.75 16.08 4.14
C TYR A 72 -0.70 16.10 3.02
N ARG A 73 -1.14 16.06 1.76
CA ARG A 73 -0.25 16.11 0.60
C ARG A 73 0.24 17.53 0.35
N ASP A 74 1.52 17.66 0.06
CA ASP A 74 2.18 18.94 -0.30
C ASP A 74 1.97 19.36 -1.77
N ASP A 75 1.41 18.48 -2.59
CA ASP A 75 1.13 18.69 -4.02
C ASP A 75 -0.36 18.95 -4.35
N LEU A 76 -1.17 19.29 -3.35
CA LEU A 76 -2.61 19.55 -3.49
C LEU A 76 -2.95 20.59 -4.57
N TYR A 77 -2.08 21.60 -4.73
CA TYR A 77 -2.28 22.67 -5.70
C TYR A 77 -2.02 22.24 -7.15
N GLN A 78 -1.37 21.11 -7.38
CA GLN A 78 -1.00 20.63 -8.72
C GLN A 78 -1.97 19.58 -9.28
N GLN A 79 -2.81 18.99 -8.43
CA GLN A 79 -3.78 17.98 -8.83
C GLN A 79 -5.16 18.33 -8.30
N PRO A 80 -6.05 18.86 -9.14
CA PRO A 80 -7.41 19.14 -8.73
C PRO A 80 -8.16 17.84 -8.41
N THR A 81 -8.70 17.80 -7.19
CA THR A 81 -9.74 16.89 -6.72
C THR A 81 -9.66 15.43 -7.19
N ARG A 82 -8.82 14.63 -6.54
CA ARG A 82 -9.14 13.21 -6.40
C ARG A 82 -10.31 13.10 -5.42
N SER A 83 -11.31 12.29 -5.77
CA SER A 83 -12.38 11.90 -4.87
C SER A 83 -11.77 11.43 -3.55
N THR A 84 -12.03 12.14 -2.48
CA THR A 84 -11.58 11.78 -1.14
C THR A 84 -12.38 10.57 -0.68
N ALA A 85 -11.73 9.41 -0.57
CA ALA A 85 -12.32 8.31 0.19
C ALA A 85 -12.17 8.65 1.68
N PRO A 86 -13.22 8.58 2.48
CA PRO A 86 -13.14 8.97 3.89
C PRO A 86 -12.16 8.07 4.65
N THR A 87 -11.44 8.67 5.61
CA THR A 87 -10.68 7.91 6.59
C THR A 87 -11.64 7.09 7.44
N ASP A 88 -11.41 5.79 7.49
CA ASP A 88 -12.17 4.83 8.31
C ASP A 88 -11.18 3.94 9.04
N VAL A 89 -11.09 4.12 10.35
CA VAL A 89 -10.21 3.35 11.23
C VAL A 89 -11.07 2.64 12.26
N PRO A 90 -11.30 1.33 12.10
CA PRO A 90 -12.34 0.61 12.87
C PRO A 90 -12.02 0.41 14.35
N VAL A 91 -10.75 0.60 14.74
CA VAL A 91 -10.28 0.44 16.13
C VAL A 91 -9.29 1.53 16.48
N SER A 92 -9.05 1.78 17.78
CA SER A 92 -7.94 2.65 18.19
C SER A 92 -6.62 2.08 17.72
N ILE A 93 -5.75 2.95 17.22
CA ILE A 93 -4.39 2.57 16.78
C ILE A 93 -3.35 2.70 17.91
N ASP A 94 -3.76 3.20 19.08
CA ASP A 94 -2.85 3.36 20.21
C ASP A 94 -2.26 2.02 20.62
N ASP A 95 -0.94 2.00 20.80
CA ASP A 95 -0.15 0.84 21.16
C ASP A 95 -0.21 -0.35 20.16
N MET A 96 -0.79 -0.13 18.97
CA MET A 96 -0.82 -1.13 17.90
C MET A 96 0.35 -0.97 16.93
N THR A 97 0.68 -2.05 16.24
CA THR A 97 1.48 -1.98 15.02
C THR A 97 0.55 -1.65 13.85
N VAL A 98 0.77 -0.49 13.25
CA VAL A 98 0.08 -0.09 12.02
C VAL A 98 0.93 -0.49 10.82
N VAL A 99 0.37 -1.24 9.89
CA VAL A 99 0.96 -1.45 8.57
C VAL A 99 0.22 -0.58 7.57
N LEU A 100 0.88 0.46 7.07
CA LEU A 100 0.40 1.24 5.93
C LEU A 100 0.54 0.39 4.68
N VAL A 101 -0.49 0.34 3.87
CA VAL A 101 -0.53 -0.48 2.65
C VAL A 101 -0.81 0.40 1.44
N ASP A 102 0.05 0.31 0.42
CA ASP A 102 -0.14 0.99 -0.85
C ASP A 102 0.16 0.04 -2.02
N ASP A 103 -0.27 0.40 -3.21
CA ASP A 103 0.00 -0.38 -4.42
C ASP A 103 1.41 -0.12 -4.96
N VAL A 104 1.81 1.15 -5.11
CA VAL A 104 3.11 1.54 -5.69
C VAL A 104 3.82 2.57 -4.83
N LEU A 105 5.03 2.27 -4.41
CA LEU A 105 5.94 3.23 -3.79
C LEU A 105 6.80 3.91 -4.85
N TYR A 106 6.74 5.23 -4.88
CA TYR A 106 7.49 6.08 -5.80
C TYR A 106 8.37 7.09 -5.04
N SER A 107 7.98 8.35 -5.00
CA SER A 107 8.75 9.43 -4.36
C SER A 107 8.80 9.36 -2.83
N GLY A 108 7.81 8.72 -2.21
CA GLY A 108 7.60 8.70 -0.76
C GLY A 108 6.66 9.78 -0.24
N ARG A 109 6.19 10.71 -1.09
CA ARG A 109 5.32 11.81 -0.65
C ARG A 109 3.97 11.35 -0.13
N THR A 110 3.37 10.35 -0.75
CA THR A 110 2.12 9.74 -0.28
C THR A 110 2.30 9.13 1.11
N VAL A 111 3.39 8.40 1.33
CA VAL A 111 3.69 7.78 2.63
C VAL A 111 3.96 8.84 3.70
N ARG A 112 4.68 9.92 3.38
CA ARG A 112 4.86 11.03 4.30
C ARG A 112 3.52 11.61 4.73
N ALA A 113 2.62 11.88 3.77
CA ALA A 113 1.28 12.37 4.07
C ALA A 113 0.49 11.39 4.96
N ALA A 114 0.64 10.08 4.75
CA ALA A 114 0.03 9.06 5.60
C ALA A 114 0.59 9.09 7.03
N LEU A 115 1.90 9.28 7.20
CA LEU A 115 2.50 9.41 8.52
C LEU A 115 1.99 10.65 9.25
N ASP A 116 1.84 11.78 8.55
CA ASP A 116 1.26 13.01 9.11
C ASP A 116 -0.20 12.78 9.54
N ALA A 117 -1.01 12.12 8.69
CA ALA A 117 -2.41 11.80 9.01
C ALA A 117 -2.55 10.88 10.24
N LEU A 118 -1.64 9.93 10.43
CA LEU A 118 -1.66 9.04 11.59
C LEU A 118 -1.49 9.78 12.91
N THR A 119 -0.77 10.90 12.93
CA THR A 119 -0.55 11.68 14.16
C THR A 119 -1.83 12.27 14.72
N ASP A 120 -2.85 12.50 13.87
CA ASP A 120 -4.15 13.01 14.26
C ASP A 120 -5.11 11.90 14.76
N LEU A 121 -4.77 10.64 14.51
CA LEU A 121 -5.61 9.48 14.82
C LEU A 121 -5.22 8.75 16.11
N GLY A 122 -3.99 8.89 16.55
CA GLY A 122 -3.51 8.23 17.75
C GLY A 122 -1.99 8.03 17.75
N ARG A 123 -1.53 7.21 18.69
CA ARG A 123 -0.10 6.94 18.88
C ARG A 123 0.19 5.43 18.75
N PRO A 124 0.43 4.93 17.56
CA PRO A 124 0.81 3.53 17.37
C PRO A 124 2.16 3.22 18.02
N GLN A 125 2.35 1.97 18.43
CA GLN A 125 3.64 1.48 18.92
C GLN A 125 4.69 1.47 17.81
N ALA A 126 4.28 1.08 16.61
CA ALA A 126 5.14 1.08 15.42
C ALA A 126 4.31 1.32 14.17
N VAL A 127 4.93 1.93 13.16
CA VAL A 127 4.37 2.05 11.81
C VAL A 127 5.30 1.32 10.85
N ARG A 128 4.74 0.45 10.03
CA ARG A 128 5.42 -0.28 8.95
C ARG A 128 4.77 0.06 7.62
N LEU A 129 5.49 -0.18 6.55
CA LEU A 129 5.01 0.07 5.19
C LEU A 129 5.09 -1.19 4.34
N ALA A 130 3.96 -1.60 3.78
CA ALA A 130 3.85 -2.67 2.80
C ALA A 130 3.41 -2.10 1.45
N VAL A 131 4.10 -2.47 0.38
CA VAL A 131 3.76 -2.06 -0.99
C VAL A 131 3.84 -3.26 -1.94
N LEU A 132 2.93 -3.31 -2.91
CA LEU A 132 2.96 -4.37 -3.92
C LEU A 132 4.16 -4.18 -4.87
N ALA A 133 4.41 -2.95 -5.27
CA ALA A 133 5.53 -2.60 -6.14
C ALA A 133 6.33 -1.40 -5.62
N ASP A 134 7.64 -1.50 -5.69
CA ASP A 134 8.56 -0.39 -5.43
C ASP A 134 9.30 -0.04 -6.72
N ARG A 135 9.05 1.16 -7.25
CA ARG A 135 9.65 1.59 -8.53
C ARG A 135 10.93 2.41 -8.39
N GLY A 136 11.38 2.68 -7.16
CA GLY A 136 12.51 3.58 -6.93
C GLY A 136 12.16 5.06 -7.08
N HIS A 137 13.14 5.88 -7.40
CA HIS A 137 13.03 7.34 -7.60
C HIS A 137 12.51 8.10 -6.38
N ARG A 138 13.05 7.82 -5.20
CA ARG A 138 12.70 8.53 -3.97
C ARG A 138 13.08 10.00 -4.02
N GLU A 139 12.19 10.82 -3.50
CA GLU A 139 12.45 12.22 -3.18
C GLU A 139 12.58 12.44 -1.67
N LEU A 140 12.12 11.49 -0.86
CA LEU A 140 12.17 11.48 0.59
C LEU A 140 12.86 10.20 1.08
N PRO A 141 13.50 10.21 2.27
CA PRO A 141 14.21 9.05 2.83
C PRO A 141 13.22 8.04 3.42
N ILE A 142 12.33 7.52 2.60
CA ILE A 142 11.29 6.55 2.94
C ILE A 142 11.57 5.24 2.22
N ARG A 143 11.48 4.13 2.97
CA ARG A 143 11.66 2.78 2.47
C ARG A 143 10.53 1.89 3.00
N ALA A 144 10.02 1.00 2.14
CA ALA A 144 9.06 -0.01 2.58
C ALA A 144 9.74 -1.11 3.37
N ASP A 145 9.06 -1.60 4.41
CA ASP A 145 9.48 -2.78 5.19
C ASP A 145 9.19 -4.06 4.41
N PHE A 146 8.06 -4.08 3.69
CA PHE A 146 7.58 -5.24 2.95
C PHE A 146 7.30 -4.84 1.50
N VAL A 147 7.97 -5.49 0.56
CA VAL A 147 7.89 -5.16 -0.87
C VAL A 147 7.51 -6.40 -1.67
N GLY A 148 6.43 -6.34 -2.43
CA GLY A 148 6.03 -7.42 -3.32
C GLY A 148 7.04 -7.64 -4.44
N LYS A 149 7.37 -6.57 -5.17
CA LYS A 149 8.38 -6.60 -6.21
C LYS A 149 9.10 -5.25 -6.35
N ASN A 150 10.42 -5.30 -6.42
CA ASN A 150 11.21 -4.14 -6.84
C ASN A 150 11.19 -4.05 -8.36
N LEU A 151 10.74 -2.91 -8.88
CA LEU A 151 10.61 -2.64 -10.31
C LEU A 151 11.42 -1.38 -10.65
N PRO A 152 12.73 -1.50 -10.86
CA PRO A 152 13.50 -0.35 -11.31
C PRO A 152 12.95 0.11 -12.66
N SER A 153 12.42 1.33 -12.67
CA SER A 153 11.79 1.95 -13.85
C SER A 153 12.55 3.21 -14.26
N ALA A 154 12.43 3.60 -15.52
CA ALA A 154 12.90 4.92 -15.96
C ALA A 154 11.97 6.02 -15.45
N HIS A 155 12.45 7.28 -15.39
CA HIS A 155 11.61 8.41 -14.98
C HIS A 155 10.38 8.61 -15.86
N GLY A 156 10.50 8.32 -17.14
CA GLY A 156 9.40 8.42 -18.12
C GLY A 156 8.48 7.18 -18.18
N GLU A 157 8.68 6.19 -17.33
CA GLU A 157 7.81 5.02 -17.24
C GLU A 157 6.79 5.19 -16.12
N ARG A 158 5.64 4.57 -16.26
CA ARG A 158 4.58 4.51 -15.25
C ARG A 158 4.29 3.05 -14.89
N ILE A 159 4.21 2.77 -13.59
CA ILE A 159 3.75 1.48 -13.09
C ILE A 159 2.24 1.56 -12.89
N ASN A 160 1.52 0.64 -13.50
CA ASN A 160 0.08 0.48 -13.34
C ASN A 160 -0.20 -0.84 -12.65
N VAL A 161 -0.80 -0.77 -11.47
CA VAL A 161 -1.34 -1.93 -10.76
C VAL A 161 -2.80 -2.07 -11.13
N ARG A 162 -3.18 -3.24 -11.64
CA ARG A 162 -4.56 -3.62 -11.91
C ARG A 162 -5.02 -4.60 -10.85
N LEU A 163 -6.23 -4.40 -10.37
CA LEU A 163 -6.87 -5.27 -9.38
C LEU A 163 -8.26 -5.63 -9.90
N VAL A 164 -8.60 -6.91 -9.81
CA VAL A 164 -9.87 -7.42 -10.35
C VAL A 164 -11.08 -6.63 -9.83
N GLU A 165 -11.03 -6.14 -8.60
CA GLU A 165 -12.10 -5.35 -7.96
C GLU A 165 -12.32 -3.98 -8.62
N HIS A 166 -11.32 -3.44 -9.33
CA HIS A 166 -11.36 -2.12 -9.96
C HIS A 166 -11.25 -2.20 -11.48
N ASP A 167 -10.44 -3.14 -11.98
CA ASP A 167 -9.98 -3.15 -13.37
C ASP A 167 -10.43 -4.43 -14.12
N GLY A 168 -11.10 -5.37 -13.42
CA GLY A 168 -11.59 -6.63 -13.97
C GLY A 168 -10.53 -7.73 -14.13
N GLU A 169 -9.28 -7.43 -13.88
CA GLU A 169 -8.16 -8.37 -13.93
C GLU A 169 -7.05 -7.97 -12.96
N ASP A 170 -6.22 -8.91 -12.57
CA ASP A 170 -5.03 -8.70 -11.75
C ASP A 170 -3.78 -8.64 -12.61
N GLY A 171 -2.93 -7.64 -12.38
CA GLY A 171 -1.64 -7.51 -13.04
C GLY A 171 -0.86 -6.28 -12.63
N VAL A 172 0.41 -6.26 -12.97
CA VAL A 172 1.25 -5.06 -12.91
C VAL A 172 1.92 -4.87 -14.25
N GLU A 173 1.78 -3.68 -14.79
CA GLU A 173 2.31 -3.29 -16.09
C GLU A 173 3.19 -2.05 -15.99
N ILE A 174 4.13 -1.94 -16.92
CA ILE A 174 4.91 -0.73 -17.13
C ILE A 174 4.52 -0.14 -18.49
N ASP A 175 4.13 1.13 -18.47
CA ASP A 175 3.87 1.93 -19.65
C ASP A 175 4.96 3.00 -19.85
N GLU A 176 5.37 3.21 -21.07
CA GLU A 176 6.15 4.39 -21.43
C GLU A 176 5.23 5.61 -21.51
N VAL A 177 5.50 6.61 -20.68
CA VAL A 177 4.84 7.92 -20.80
C VAL A 177 5.55 8.68 -21.91
N MET A 178 4.93 8.77 -23.08
CA MET A 178 5.42 9.69 -24.11
C MET A 178 5.41 11.11 -23.53
N SER A 179 6.59 11.69 -23.36
CA SER A 179 6.72 13.13 -23.11
C SER A 179 6.10 13.88 -24.31
N ALA A 180 5.05 14.63 -24.04
CA ALA A 180 4.47 15.56 -24.99
C ALA A 180 5.40 16.77 -25.16
#